data_d5a537cc1b91079e2e68b17c9b914075
#
_entry.id   d5a537cc1b91079e2e68b17c9b914075
#
_cell.length_a   1.000
_cell.length_b   1.000
_cell.length_c   1.000
_cell.angle_alpha   90.00
_cell.angle_beta   90.00
_cell.angle_gamma   90.00
#
_symmetry.space_group_name_H-M   'P 1'
#
loop_
_entity.id
_entity.type
_entity.pdbx_description
1 polymer ?
#
loop_
_entity_poly.entity_id
_entity_poly.type
_entity_poly.pdbx_seq_one_letter_code
_entity_poly.pdbx_strand_id
1 'polypeptide(L)'
;IGAVVRCEGVSNPSVTDIDGKCTIKLKRAADRIKLTVTYVGYKSVTRAVSVPDSRMITLQLKDDSKQLDNVTVTALKRHTTVLQQSSAISQEALEKGGATSLAKLLETIPGVSSISTGNTIAKPVIQGMHSSRILLMNNGVRLESQSWGADHAPELDYTGSSMVEVVKGAECIRYGFGAMGGVVLLNDAPLPYENKKIKVNGNVNVGYDTNARGFSGSGTVETGYKQFGLRLHGMYTKGGDYHTADYVLNNTGYNTISFSALAGWQGRKLTATLFSSIYYQRSGIYYASKI
;
A
#
# COMPACT_ATOMS: atom_id res chain seq x y z
N ILE A 1 -1.09 -8.04 -35.92
CA ILE A 1 0.05 -7.14 -36.19
C ILE A 1 1.09 -7.25 -35.06
N GLY A 2 2.39 -7.45 -35.39
CA GLY A 2 3.48 -7.37 -34.42
C GLY A 2 3.69 -8.57 -33.52
N ALA A 3 3.07 -9.73 -33.76
CA ALA A 3 3.36 -10.94 -33.02
C ALA A 3 4.77 -11.46 -33.39
N VAL A 4 5.56 -11.83 -32.39
CA VAL A 4 6.91 -12.33 -32.58
C VAL A 4 6.85 -13.85 -32.70
N VAL A 5 7.34 -14.36 -33.82
CA VAL A 5 7.44 -15.79 -34.10
C VAL A 5 8.89 -16.24 -34.05
N ARG A 6 9.17 -17.16 -33.14
CA ARG A 6 10.49 -17.80 -32.99
C ARG A 6 10.43 -19.21 -33.49
N CYS A 7 11.39 -19.57 -34.32
CA CYS A 7 11.56 -20.91 -34.86
C CYS A 7 12.85 -21.53 -34.30
N GLU A 8 12.77 -22.75 -33.82
CA GLU A 8 13.94 -23.49 -33.37
C GLU A 8 14.91 -23.69 -34.55
N GLY A 9 16.18 -23.33 -34.38
CA GLY A 9 17.21 -23.38 -35.42
C GLY A 9 17.34 -22.13 -36.31
N VAL A 10 16.54 -21.07 -36.06
CA VAL A 10 16.65 -19.78 -36.73
C VAL A 10 17.04 -18.71 -35.72
N SER A 11 18.17 -18.04 -35.96
CA SER A 11 18.75 -17.07 -35.02
C SER A 11 17.92 -15.79 -34.84
N ASN A 12 17.17 -15.36 -35.85
CA ASN A 12 16.39 -14.13 -35.80
C ASN A 12 14.89 -14.43 -35.75
N PRO A 13 14.16 -13.84 -34.79
CA PRO A 13 12.69 -13.96 -34.76
C PRO A 13 12.08 -13.22 -35.97
N SER A 14 10.96 -13.72 -36.47
CA SER A 14 10.14 -13.05 -37.47
C SER A 14 8.97 -12.34 -36.79
N VAL A 15 8.55 -11.20 -37.35
CA VAL A 15 7.41 -10.42 -36.83
C VAL A 15 6.29 -10.47 -37.87
N THR A 16 5.04 -10.61 -37.40
CA THR A 16 3.89 -10.63 -38.28
C THR A 16 3.54 -9.24 -38.81
N ASP A 17 3.12 -9.20 -40.08
CA ASP A 17 2.64 -7.99 -40.76
C ASP A 17 1.23 -7.55 -40.28
N ILE A 18 0.62 -6.60 -41.00
CA ILE A 18 -0.70 -6.04 -40.68
C ILE A 18 -1.81 -7.09 -40.74
N ASP A 19 -1.65 -8.11 -41.56
CA ASP A 19 -2.61 -9.22 -41.74
C ASP A 19 -2.33 -10.41 -40.80
N GLY A 20 -1.34 -10.27 -39.90
CA GLY A 20 -0.93 -11.32 -38.98
C GLY A 20 -0.10 -12.42 -39.64
N LYS A 21 0.44 -12.21 -40.86
CA LYS A 21 1.22 -13.17 -41.61
C LYS A 21 2.71 -12.93 -41.41
N CYS A 22 3.50 -14.01 -41.40
CA CYS A 22 4.95 -13.94 -41.49
C CYS A 22 5.50 -15.12 -42.29
N THR A 23 6.64 -14.92 -42.91
CA THR A 23 7.34 -15.97 -43.68
C THR A 23 8.67 -16.27 -42.98
N ILE A 24 8.90 -17.54 -42.70
CA ILE A 24 10.14 -18.00 -42.04
C ILE A 24 10.94 -18.81 -43.06
N LYS A 25 12.16 -18.36 -43.35
CA LYS A 25 13.09 -19.10 -44.23
C LYS A 25 13.98 -19.98 -43.36
N LEU A 26 13.90 -21.29 -43.59
CA LEU A 26 14.75 -22.27 -42.92
C LEU A 26 16.07 -22.42 -43.66
N LYS A 27 17.18 -22.38 -42.97
CA LYS A 27 18.55 -22.54 -43.53
C LYS A 27 18.94 -24.02 -43.70
N ARG A 28 18.27 -24.96 -43.04
CA ARG A 28 18.51 -26.41 -43.14
C ARG A 28 17.16 -27.14 -43.25
N ALA A 29 17.14 -28.23 -43.99
CA ALA A 29 16.00 -29.14 -44.00
C ALA A 29 15.89 -29.80 -42.62
N ALA A 30 14.71 -29.70 -42.00
CA ALA A 30 14.38 -30.35 -40.74
C ALA A 30 13.02 -31.01 -40.89
N ASP A 31 12.88 -32.23 -40.41
CA ASP A 31 11.60 -32.97 -40.50
C ASP A 31 10.53 -32.40 -39.57
N ARG A 32 10.94 -31.80 -38.47
CA ARG A 32 10.07 -31.12 -37.51
C ARG A 32 10.73 -29.85 -36.96
N ILE A 33 9.96 -28.80 -36.83
CA ILE A 33 10.36 -27.54 -36.24
C ILE A 33 9.39 -27.14 -35.15
N LYS A 34 9.90 -26.47 -34.10
CA LYS A 34 9.07 -25.91 -33.03
C LYS A 34 8.93 -24.41 -33.23
N LEU A 35 7.67 -23.99 -33.40
CA LEU A 35 7.32 -22.58 -33.53
C LEU A 35 6.76 -22.08 -32.20
N THR A 36 7.29 -20.98 -31.68
CA THR A 36 6.76 -20.28 -30.54
C THR A 36 6.33 -18.89 -30.93
N VAL A 37 5.05 -18.58 -30.71
CA VAL A 37 4.47 -17.28 -31.04
C VAL A 37 4.13 -16.55 -29.75
N THR A 38 4.60 -15.31 -29.63
CA THR A 38 4.38 -14.43 -28.48
C THR A 38 3.83 -13.09 -28.96
N TYR A 39 2.82 -12.59 -28.26
CA TYR A 39 2.27 -11.26 -28.49
C TYR A 39 1.83 -10.67 -27.16
N VAL A 40 1.98 -9.35 -27.00
CA VAL A 40 1.61 -8.66 -25.76
C VAL A 40 0.10 -8.79 -25.52
N GLY A 41 -0.29 -9.25 -24.34
CA GLY A 41 -1.69 -9.48 -23.97
C GLY A 41 -2.25 -10.85 -24.40
N TYR A 42 -1.43 -11.75 -24.94
CA TYR A 42 -1.84 -13.10 -25.37
C TYR A 42 -0.94 -14.19 -24.79
N LYS A 43 -1.53 -15.35 -24.48
CA LYS A 43 -0.76 -16.53 -24.05
C LYS A 43 0.15 -16.99 -25.16
N SER A 44 1.43 -17.23 -24.84
CA SER A 44 2.37 -17.79 -25.79
C SER A 44 1.92 -19.17 -26.25
N VAL A 45 1.91 -19.40 -27.57
CA VAL A 45 1.58 -20.69 -28.16
C VAL A 45 2.84 -21.31 -28.76
N THR A 46 3.13 -22.54 -28.38
CA THR A 46 4.21 -23.34 -28.95
C THR A 46 3.62 -24.54 -29.65
N ARG A 47 3.97 -24.71 -30.93
CA ARG A 47 3.50 -25.84 -31.75
C ARG A 47 4.65 -26.46 -32.53
N ALA A 48 4.72 -27.79 -32.54
CA ALA A 48 5.61 -28.54 -33.41
C ALA A 48 4.93 -28.73 -34.77
N VAL A 49 5.67 -28.44 -35.82
CA VAL A 49 5.20 -28.51 -37.19
C VAL A 49 6.15 -29.40 -38.01
N SER A 50 5.60 -30.29 -38.81
CA SER A 50 6.37 -31.11 -39.74
C SER A 50 6.67 -30.33 -41.02
N VAL A 51 7.92 -30.38 -41.48
CA VAL A 51 8.36 -29.83 -42.75
C VAL A 51 8.64 -31.05 -43.67
N PRO A 52 8.03 -31.16 -44.83
CA PRO A 52 7.69 -30.09 -45.77
C PRO A 52 6.17 -29.88 -45.94
N ASP A 53 5.53 -29.21 -45.03
CA ASP A 53 4.15 -28.79 -45.28
C ASP A 53 4.20 -27.33 -45.77
N SER A 54 4.14 -27.13 -47.08
CA SER A 54 4.13 -25.81 -47.70
C SER A 54 2.80 -25.06 -47.50
N ARG A 55 1.94 -25.58 -46.63
CA ARG A 55 0.66 -24.97 -46.31
C ARG A 55 0.81 -23.86 -45.32
N MET A 56 -0.06 -22.87 -45.41
CA MET A 56 -0.18 -21.81 -44.42
C MET A 56 -0.63 -22.42 -43.09
N ILE A 57 0.18 -22.20 -42.03
CA ILE A 57 -0.10 -22.68 -40.69
C ILE A 57 -0.78 -21.55 -39.94
N THR A 58 -2.02 -21.76 -39.51
CA THR A 58 -2.74 -20.79 -38.69
C THR A 58 -2.59 -21.15 -37.22
N LEU A 59 -2.12 -20.19 -36.43
CA LEU A 59 -2.01 -20.27 -34.98
C LEU A 59 -2.91 -19.22 -34.37
N GLN A 60 -3.90 -19.69 -33.59
CA GLN A 60 -4.79 -18.79 -32.88
C GLN A 60 -4.24 -18.54 -31.47
N LEU A 61 -3.95 -17.28 -31.13
CA LEU A 61 -3.56 -16.87 -29.83
C LEU A 61 -4.82 -16.67 -28.98
N LYS A 62 -4.78 -17.14 -27.74
CA LYS A 62 -5.83 -16.86 -26.74
C LYS A 62 -5.39 -15.67 -25.92
N ASP A 63 -6.32 -14.79 -25.61
CA ASP A 63 -6.05 -13.67 -24.71
C ASP A 63 -5.41 -14.20 -23.43
N ASP A 64 -4.27 -13.64 -23.05
CA ASP A 64 -3.72 -13.78 -21.71
C ASP A 64 -4.42 -12.76 -20.82
N SER A 65 -5.75 -12.90 -20.73
CA SER A 65 -6.45 -12.35 -19.59
C SER A 65 -6.01 -13.18 -18.36
N LYS A 66 -4.76 -13.00 -17.90
CA LYS A 66 -4.57 -12.92 -16.48
C LYS A 66 -5.50 -11.76 -16.08
N GLN A 67 -6.72 -12.07 -15.73
CA GLN A 67 -7.34 -11.39 -14.61
C GLN A 67 -6.25 -11.46 -13.55
N LEU A 68 -5.45 -10.42 -13.46
CA LEU A 68 -4.96 -9.97 -12.18
C LEU A 68 -6.21 -10.06 -11.33
N ASP A 69 -6.24 -11.01 -10.38
CA ASP A 69 -7.29 -11.06 -9.36
C ASP A 69 -7.59 -9.61 -9.09
N ASN A 70 -8.83 -9.23 -9.35
CA ASN A 70 -9.23 -7.85 -9.24
C ASN A 70 -8.65 -7.35 -7.94
N VAL A 71 -7.49 -6.70 -7.99
CA VAL A 71 -7.26 -5.58 -7.15
C VAL A 71 -8.35 -4.66 -7.64
N THR A 72 -9.52 -4.77 -7.04
CA THR A 72 -10.49 -3.73 -7.05
C THR A 72 -9.83 -2.62 -6.26
N VAL A 73 -8.89 -1.94 -6.91
CA VAL A 73 -8.66 -0.55 -6.64
C VAL A 73 -10.04 0.01 -6.93
N THR A 74 -10.86 0.08 -5.90
CA THR A 74 -11.90 1.06 -5.85
C THR A 74 -11.12 2.35 -5.85
N ALA A 75 -10.65 2.73 -7.04
CA ALA A 75 -10.31 4.09 -7.30
C ALA A 75 -11.60 4.81 -6.89
N LEU A 76 -11.62 5.35 -5.69
CA LEU A 76 -12.34 6.57 -5.45
C LEU A 76 -12.03 7.36 -6.70
N LYS A 77 -13.05 7.54 -7.54
CA LYS A 77 -12.97 8.23 -8.82
C LYS A 77 -12.20 9.50 -8.53
N ARG A 78 -10.88 9.47 -8.71
CA ARG A 78 -10.06 10.66 -8.66
C ARG A 78 -10.55 11.46 -9.84
N HIS A 79 -11.46 12.39 -9.57
CA HIS A 79 -11.58 13.54 -10.43
C HIS A 79 -10.22 14.24 -10.35
N THR A 80 -9.33 13.88 -11.24
CA THR A 80 -8.08 14.58 -11.49
C THR A 80 -8.42 15.95 -12.07
N THR A 81 -8.93 16.81 -11.23
CA THR A 81 -8.86 18.23 -11.49
C THR A 81 -7.42 18.64 -11.20
N VAL A 82 -6.82 19.40 -12.09
CA VAL A 82 -5.41 19.86 -12.09
C VAL A 82 -4.98 20.63 -10.80
N LEU A 83 -5.86 20.78 -9.83
CA LEU A 83 -5.68 21.46 -8.55
C LEU A 83 -5.49 20.52 -7.34
N GLN A 84 -5.50 19.19 -7.55
CA GLN A 84 -5.45 18.24 -6.45
C GLN A 84 -4.01 18.02 -5.97
N GLN A 85 -3.60 18.77 -4.96
CA GLN A 85 -2.33 18.57 -4.25
C GLN A 85 -2.50 17.50 -3.15
N SER A 86 -2.73 16.25 -3.55
CA SER A 86 -2.68 15.13 -2.61
C SER A 86 -1.43 14.27 -2.85
N SER A 87 -0.82 13.83 -1.77
CA SER A 87 0.30 12.89 -1.79
C SER A 87 -0.07 11.69 -0.94
N ALA A 88 0.11 10.50 -1.48
CA ALA A 88 -0.26 9.26 -0.80
C ALA A 88 0.96 8.37 -0.55
N ILE A 89 1.00 7.72 0.60
CA ILE A 89 1.95 6.69 1.00
C ILE A 89 1.21 5.36 0.91
N SER A 90 1.73 4.44 0.10
CA SER A 90 1.13 3.11 -0.08
C SER A 90 1.43 2.20 1.11
N GLN A 91 0.65 1.13 1.26
CA GLN A 91 0.86 0.12 2.29
C GLN A 91 2.30 -0.44 2.28
N GLU A 92 2.86 -0.71 1.11
CA GLU A 92 4.22 -1.21 0.99
C GLU A 92 5.27 -0.23 1.55
N ALA A 93 5.06 1.08 1.34
CA ALA A 93 5.91 2.12 1.90
C ALA A 93 5.71 2.28 3.42
N LEU A 94 4.48 2.06 3.92
CA LEU A 94 4.18 2.03 5.36
C LEU A 94 4.91 0.88 6.06
N GLU A 95 4.92 -0.30 5.45
CA GLU A 95 5.57 -1.50 6.00
C GLU A 95 7.10 -1.40 5.98
N LYS A 96 7.67 -0.83 4.93
CA LYS A 96 9.13 -0.67 4.76
C LYS A 96 9.71 0.53 5.50
N GLY A 97 8.89 1.52 5.82
CA GLY A 97 9.36 2.83 6.28
C GLY A 97 10.01 2.86 7.65
N GLY A 98 9.78 1.85 8.51
CA GLY A 98 10.38 1.78 9.85
C GLY A 98 10.15 3.02 10.74
N ALA A 99 9.19 3.87 10.37
CA ALA A 99 8.93 5.10 11.08
C ALA A 99 8.37 4.81 12.48
N THR A 100 8.85 5.53 13.47
CA THR A 100 8.44 5.37 14.86
C THR A 100 7.11 6.05 15.19
N SER A 101 6.64 6.94 14.31
CA SER A 101 5.37 7.63 14.44
C SER A 101 4.81 8.01 13.07
N LEU A 102 3.47 8.25 13.01
CA LEU A 102 2.80 8.75 11.80
C LEU A 102 3.44 10.05 11.30
N ALA A 103 3.76 10.98 12.20
CA ALA A 103 4.33 12.26 11.82
C ALA A 103 5.70 12.11 11.14
N LYS A 104 6.54 11.20 11.62
CA LYS A 104 7.83 10.87 10.99
C LYS A 104 7.66 10.23 9.61
N LEU A 105 6.69 9.36 9.48
CA LEU A 105 6.36 8.77 8.18
C LEU A 105 5.96 9.84 7.15
N LEU A 106 5.14 10.81 7.57
CA LEU A 106 4.66 11.89 6.71
C LEU A 106 5.75 12.87 6.26
N GLU A 107 6.91 12.94 6.91
CA GLU A 107 8.06 13.75 6.47
C GLU A 107 8.60 13.34 5.10
N THR A 108 8.29 12.15 4.62
CA THR A 108 8.60 11.72 3.25
C THR A 108 7.84 12.51 2.18
N ILE A 109 6.78 13.22 2.57
CA ILE A 109 5.93 14.01 1.68
C ILE A 109 6.46 15.45 1.64
N PRO A 110 6.75 16.02 0.46
CA PRO A 110 7.20 17.41 0.35
C PRO A 110 6.25 18.41 1.03
N GLY A 111 6.80 19.34 1.81
CA GLY A 111 6.03 20.35 2.56
C GLY A 111 5.38 19.84 3.85
N VAL A 112 5.78 18.64 4.28
CA VAL A 112 5.43 18.08 5.58
C VAL A 112 6.69 17.94 6.42
N SER A 113 6.61 18.34 7.68
CA SER A 113 7.62 18.15 8.73
C SER A 113 6.95 17.66 10.00
N SER A 114 7.68 17.45 11.06
CA SER A 114 7.10 17.12 12.38
C SER A 114 7.64 17.98 13.50
N ILE A 115 6.84 18.13 14.55
CA ILE A 115 7.25 18.60 15.87
C ILE A 115 7.25 17.38 16.77
N SER A 116 8.38 17.07 17.39
CA SER A 116 8.50 15.91 18.26
C SER A 116 9.05 16.27 19.63
N THR A 117 8.48 15.66 20.67
CA THR A 117 8.93 15.71 22.06
C THR A 117 9.47 14.31 22.45
N GLY A 118 10.33 13.75 21.63
CA GLY A 118 10.81 12.38 21.73
C GLY A 118 10.49 11.58 20.47
N ASN A 119 10.79 10.30 20.49
CA ASN A 119 10.71 9.49 19.26
C ASN A 119 9.28 9.03 18.92
N THR A 120 8.47 8.81 19.93
CA THR A 120 7.09 8.30 19.76
C THR A 120 6.03 9.40 19.88
N ILE A 121 6.39 10.57 20.38
CA ILE A 121 5.50 11.72 20.51
C ILE A 121 5.84 12.74 19.44
N ALA A 122 5.15 12.67 18.31
CA ALA A 122 5.38 13.56 17.19
C ALA A 122 4.06 13.98 16.53
N LYS A 123 3.97 15.24 16.15
CA LYS A 123 2.84 15.84 15.44
C LYS A 123 3.24 16.24 14.04
N PRO A 124 2.44 15.97 13.02
CA PRO A 124 2.71 16.46 11.69
C PRO A 124 2.54 17.98 11.62
N VAL A 125 3.41 18.59 10.83
CA VAL A 125 3.33 20.00 10.43
C VAL A 125 3.17 20.04 8.92
N ILE A 126 2.07 20.55 8.43
CA ILE A 126 1.78 20.65 7.01
C ILE A 126 1.76 22.12 6.63
N GLN A 127 2.61 22.52 5.69
CA GLN A 127 2.75 23.92 5.25
C GLN A 127 2.93 24.91 6.43
N GLY A 128 3.69 24.53 7.44
CA GLY A 128 3.94 25.35 8.64
C GLY A 128 2.82 25.35 9.68
N MET A 129 1.72 24.66 9.45
CA MET A 129 0.58 24.55 10.37
C MET A 129 0.55 23.20 11.07
N HIS A 130 0.11 23.18 12.34
CA HIS A 130 0.04 21.98 13.18
C HIS A 130 -1.15 22.00 14.14
N SER A 131 -1.33 20.94 14.91
CA SER A 131 -2.35 20.78 15.96
C SER A 131 -3.77 21.01 15.44
N SER A 132 -4.56 21.91 16.01
CA SER A 132 -5.95 22.19 15.65
C SER A 132 -6.17 22.71 14.20
N ARG A 133 -5.09 23.04 13.49
CA ARG A 133 -5.14 23.52 12.10
C ARG A 133 -4.95 22.41 11.06
N ILE A 134 -4.65 21.20 11.51
CA ILE A 134 -4.57 20.00 10.69
C ILE A 134 -5.69 19.06 11.12
N LEU A 135 -6.39 18.50 10.14
CA LEU A 135 -7.40 17.49 10.38
C LEU A 135 -6.82 16.10 10.16
N LEU A 136 -7.03 15.23 11.13
CA LEU A 136 -6.69 13.80 11.03
C LEU A 136 -7.96 12.98 10.96
N MET A 137 -8.07 12.12 9.96
CA MET A 137 -9.24 11.26 9.76
C MET A 137 -8.81 9.81 9.63
N ASN A 138 -9.47 8.93 10.32
CA ASN A 138 -9.30 7.48 10.22
C ASN A 138 -10.60 6.84 9.73
N ASN A 139 -10.56 6.23 8.53
CA ASN A 139 -11.73 5.63 7.89
C ASN A 139 -12.96 6.56 7.85
N GLY A 140 -12.72 7.84 7.55
CA GLY A 140 -13.77 8.85 7.49
C GLY A 140 -14.20 9.45 8.83
N VAL A 141 -13.66 8.97 9.95
CA VAL A 141 -13.93 9.48 11.29
C VAL A 141 -12.84 10.49 11.69
N ARG A 142 -13.26 11.68 12.11
CA ARG A 142 -12.36 12.73 12.58
C ARG A 142 -11.77 12.38 13.94
N LEU A 143 -10.47 12.57 14.09
CA LEU A 143 -9.74 12.38 15.35
C LEU A 143 -9.38 13.74 15.97
N GLU A 144 -9.80 13.97 17.20
CA GLU A 144 -9.59 15.23 17.92
C GLU A 144 -8.30 15.26 18.75
N SER A 145 -7.58 14.14 18.85
CA SER A 145 -6.36 14.00 19.67
C SER A 145 -5.23 14.97 19.32
N GLN A 146 -5.28 15.57 18.13
CA GLN A 146 -4.29 16.56 17.69
C GLN A 146 -4.44 17.95 18.32
N SER A 147 -5.62 18.27 18.85
CA SER A 147 -5.93 19.59 19.41
C SER A 147 -5.18 19.87 20.72
N TRP A 148 -4.67 18.83 21.36
CA TRP A 148 -3.96 18.91 22.64
C TRP A 148 -2.52 19.45 22.47
N GLY A 149 -1.87 19.80 23.57
CA GLY A 149 -0.53 20.39 23.59
C GLY A 149 0.56 19.61 22.86
N ALA A 150 1.75 20.16 22.79
CA ALA A 150 2.89 19.58 22.05
C ALA A 150 3.31 18.20 22.57
N ASP A 151 2.99 17.89 23.82
CA ASP A 151 3.37 16.63 24.49
C ASP A 151 2.40 15.47 24.20
N HIS A 152 1.37 15.68 23.36
CA HIS A 152 0.43 14.66 22.96
C HIS A 152 0.60 14.32 21.49
N ALA A 153 0.84 13.05 21.18
CA ALA A 153 0.85 12.53 19.82
C ALA A 153 -0.56 12.09 19.38
N PRO A 154 -0.82 11.93 18.08
CA PRO A 154 -2.01 11.25 17.62
C PRO A 154 -2.07 9.83 18.16
N GLU A 155 -3.15 9.51 18.86
CA GLU A 155 -3.40 8.19 19.45
C GLU A 155 -4.03 7.26 18.39
N LEU A 156 -3.22 6.82 17.44
CA LEU A 156 -3.70 5.94 16.40
C LEU A 156 -2.58 5.03 15.88
N ASP A 157 -3.01 3.87 15.43
CA ASP A 157 -2.16 2.93 14.73
C ASP A 157 -2.33 3.15 13.21
N TYR A 158 -1.25 3.59 12.56
CA TYR A 158 -1.23 3.78 11.10
C TYR A 158 -0.78 2.52 10.36
N THR A 159 -0.23 1.52 11.06
CA THR A 159 0.35 0.31 10.43
C THR A 159 -0.73 -0.62 9.89
N GLY A 160 -1.96 -0.52 10.39
CA GLY A 160 -3.13 -1.23 9.87
C GLY A 160 -3.75 -0.60 8.63
N SER A 161 -3.39 0.65 8.30
CA SER A 161 -3.96 1.36 7.15
C SER A 161 -3.33 0.88 5.84
N SER A 162 -4.12 0.82 4.79
CA SER A 162 -3.64 0.45 3.45
C SER A 162 -3.07 1.64 2.70
N MET A 163 -3.46 2.84 3.07
CA MET A 163 -3.01 4.08 2.45
C MET A 163 -3.10 5.23 3.43
N VAL A 164 -2.06 6.03 3.49
CA VAL A 164 -2.07 7.32 4.19
C VAL A 164 -1.93 8.41 3.14
N GLU A 165 -2.88 9.34 3.12
CA GLU A 165 -2.93 10.43 2.15
C GLU A 165 -2.87 11.77 2.88
N VAL A 166 -2.09 12.72 2.32
CA VAL A 166 -2.06 14.11 2.79
C VAL A 166 -2.67 14.98 1.71
N VAL A 167 -3.78 15.61 2.04
CA VAL A 167 -4.47 16.60 1.20
C VAL A 167 -4.07 18.00 1.64
N LYS A 168 -3.71 18.85 0.66
CA LYS A 168 -3.24 20.22 0.89
C LYS A 168 -4.00 21.23 0.04
N GLY A 169 -3.98 22.48 0.47
CA GLY A 169 -4.58 23.59 -0.30
C GLY A 169 -6.11 23.61 -0.26
N ALA A 170 -6.73 24.13 -1.31
CA ALA A 170 -8.18 24.36 -1.35
C ALA A 170 -9.05 23.11 -1.22
N GLU A 171 -8.53 21.95 -1.59
CA GLU A 171 -9.22 20.65 -1.46
C GLU A 171 -9.58 20.31 -0.01
N CYS A 172 -8.83 20.85 0.96
CA CYS A 172 -9.07 20.65 2.40
C CYS A 172 -10.46 21.10 2.85
N ILE A 173 -11.07 22.08 2.16
CA ILE A 173 -12.40 22.61 2.48
C ILE A 173 -13.47 21.51 2.49
N ARG A 174 -13.32 20.47 1.67
CA ARG A 174 -14.25 19.35 1.57
C ARG A 174 -14.35 18.52 2.87
N TYR A 175 -13.34 18.60 3.71
CA TYR A 175 -13.25 17.83 4.96
C TYR A 175 -13.74 18.61 6.17
N GLY A 176 -14.13 19.87 5.97
CA GLY A 176 -14.76 20.68 6.99
C GLY A 176 -13.83 21.56 7.81
N PHE A 177 -14.35 22.01 8.96
CA PHE A 177 -13.66 22.94 9.84
C PHE A 177 -12.39 22.36 10.44
N GLY A 178 -11.35 23.16 10.55
CA GLY A 178 -10.05 22.75 11.14
C GLY A 178 -9.01 22.25 10.13
N ALA A 179 -9.38 22.10 8.85
CA ALA A 179 -8.49 21.61 7.80
C ALA A 179 -7.65 22.71 7.13
N MET A 180 -7.28 23.79 7.85
CA MET A 180 -6.60 24.96 7.27
C MET A 180 -5.20 24.65 6.74
N GLY A 181 -4.45 23.83 7.45
CA GLY A 181 -3.07 23.45 7.08
C GLY A 181 -3.03 22.24 6.17
N GLY A 182 -4.01 21.37 6.29
CA GLY A 182 -4.06 20.12 5.56
C GLY A 182 -4.93 19.07 6.24
N VAL A 183 -5.14 17.98 5.53
CA VAL A 183 -5.87 16.81 6.03
C VAL A 183 -5.00 15.59 5.86
N VAL A 184 -4.87 14.80 6.90
CA VAL A 184 -4.26 13.47 6.85
C VAL A 184 -5.37 12.43 6.89
N LEU A 185 -5.45 11.61 5.85
CA LEU A 185 -6.45 10.56 5.70
C LEU A 185 -5.77 9.21 5.87
N LEU A 186 -6.23 8.43 6.82
CA LEU A 186 -5.88 7.03 6.96
C LEU A 186 -7.07 6.21 6.47
N ASN A 187 -6.83 5.42 5.44
CA ASN A 187 -7.88 4.62 4.83
C ASN A 187 -7.45 3.15 4.78
N ASP A 188 -8.34 2.28 5.19
CA ASP A 188 -8.19 0.85 5.02
C ASP A 188 -8.59 0.42 3.61
N ALA A 189 -8.00 -0.68 3.12
CA ALA A 189 -8.47 -1.31 1.90
C ALA A 189 -9.90 -1.85 2.11
N PRO A 190 -10.70 -1.92 1.04
CA PRO A 190 -11.98 -2.62 1.09
C PRO A 190 -11.82 -4.05 1.62
N LEU A 191 -12.81 -4.51 2.38
CA LEU A 191 -12.83 -5.89 2.83
C LEU A 191 -12.99 -6.86 1.64
N PRO A 192 -12.43 -8.08 1.71
CA PRO A 192 -12.51 -9.07 0.64
C PRO A 192 -13.90 -9.71 0.57
N TYR A 193 -14.87 -9.01 -0.03
CA TYR A 193 -16.21 -9.54 -0.29
C TYR A 193 -16.22 -10.47 -1.52
N GLU A 194 -17.35 -11.11 -1.77
CA GLU A 194 -17.67 -11.90 -2.98
C GLU A 194 -16.81 -13.15 -3.22
N ASN A 195 -16.11 -13.61 -2.24
CA ASN A 195 -15.39 -14.87 -2.34
C ASN A 195 -16.36 -16.06 -2.29
N LYS A 196 -16.33 -16.92 -3.29
CA LYS A 196 -17.13 -18.18 -3.32
C LYS A 196 -16.66 -19.19 -2.27
N LYS A 197 -15.41 -19.06 -1.83
CA LYS A 197 -14.78 -19.87 -0.79
C LYS A 197 -14.18 -18.93 0.24
N ILE A 198 -14.09 -19.39 1.47
CA ILE A 198 -13.37 -18.66 2.53
C ILE A 198 -11.92 -18.54 2.06
N LYS A 199 -11.44 -17.30 1.96
CA LYS A 199 -10.05 -16.99 1.66
C LYS A 199 -9.49 -16.22 2.85
N VAL A 200 -8.35 -16.64 3.35
CA VAL A 200 -7.63 -15.97 4.43
C VAL A 200 -6.34 -15.42 3.85
N ASN A 201 -6.13 -14.12 4.02
CA ASN A 201 -4.88 -13.44 3.70
C ASN A 201 -4.33 -12.80 4.97
N GLY A 202 -3.06 -12.51 4.98
CA GLY A 202 -2.46 -11.80 6.10
C GLY A 202 -1.01 -11.45 5.83
N ASN A 203 -0.50 -10.53 6.63
CA ASN A 203 0.90 -10.14 6.67
C ASN A 203 1.36 -10.02 8.12
N VAL A 204 2.65 -10.17 8.31
CA VAL A 204 3.33 -9.96 9.60
C VAL A 204 4.58 -9.16 9.32
N ASN A 205 4.77 -8.10 10.10
CA ASN A 205 5.94 -7.24 10.05
C ASN A 205 6.65 -7.28 11.40
N VAL A 206 7.97 -7.37 11.38
CA VAL A 206 8.81 -7.42 12.56
C VAL A 206 9.97 -6.45 12.36
N GLY A 207 10.23 -5.62 13.34
CA GLY A 207 11.31 -4.64 13.32
C GLY A 207 12.12 -4.64 14.60
N TYR A 208 13.37 -4.23 14.51
CA TYR A 208 14.25 -4.01 15.65
C TYR A 208 14.91 -2.63 15.55
N ASP A 209 14.70 -1.80 16.58
CA ASP A 209 15.37 -0.50 16.72
C ASP A 209 16.66 -0.71 17.51
N THR A 210 17.80 -0.52 16.85
CA THR A 210 19.10 -0.74 17.46
C THR A 210 19.45 0.33 18.50
N ASN A 211 18.95 1.55 18.34
CA ASN A 211 19.23 2.65 19.27
C ASN A 211 18.52 2.45 20.61
N ALA A 212 17.20 2.32 20.58
CA ALA A 212 16.39 2.06 21.76
C ALA A 212 16.42 0.59 22.21
N ARG A 213 17.18 -0.28 21.50
CA ARG A 213 17.14 -1.74 21.70
C ARG A 213 15.70 -2.25 21.75
N GLY A 214 14.89 -1.71 20.84
CA GLY A 214 13.46 -1.90 20.82
C GLY A 214 13.03 -2.95 19.82
N PHE A 215 11.87 -3.52 20.07
CA PHE A 215 11.22 -4.48 19.19
C PHE A 215 9.85 -3.93 18.76
N SER A 216 9.53 -4.12 17.49
CA SER A 216 8.20 -3.84 16.94
C SER A 216 7.68 -5.04 16.18
N GLY A 217 6.41 -5.32 16.35
CA GLY A 217 5.71 -6.34 15.59
C GLY A 217 4.31 -5.88 15.26
N SER A 218 3.87 -6.11 14.03
CA SER A 218 2.49 -5.91 13.62
C SER A 218 2.03 -7.05 12.72
N GLY A 219 0.73 -7.30 12.72
CA GLY A 219 0.15 -8.33 11.88
C GLY A 219 -1.29 -8.03 11.54
N THR A 220 -1.64 -8.35 10.30
CA THR A 220 -3.00 -8.23 9.79
C THR A 220 -3.46 -9.58 9.29
N VAL A 221 -4.68 -9.95 9.64
CA VAL A 221 -5.38 -11.11 9.06
C VAL A 221 -6.70 -10.63 8.51
N GLU A 222 -7.00 -11.00 7.28
CA GLU A 222 -8.27 -10.69 6.66
C GLU A 222 -8.91 -11.93 6.05
N THR A 223 -10.21 -12.00 6.12
CA THR A 223 -11.00 -13.07 5.52
C THR A 223 -12.30 -12.53 4.96
N GLY A 224 -12.78 -13.19 3.93
CA GLY A 224 -14.07 -12.87 3.32
C GLY A 224 -14.82 -14.11 2.87
N TYR A 225 -16.13 -14.06 2.98
CA TYR A 225 -17.02 -15.09 2.49
C TYR A 225 -18.34 -14.50 2.05
N LYS A 226 -18.64 -14.63 0.76
CA LYS A 226 -19.85 -14.05 0.14
C LYS A 226 -19.94 -12.53 0.42
N GLN A 227 -20.92 -12.14 1.22
CA GLN A 227 -21.24 -10.77 1.56
C GLN A 227 -20.55 -10.29 2.85
N PHE A 228 -19.83 -11.16 3.56
CA PHE A 228 -19.18 -10.84 4.82
C PHE A 228 -17.67 -10.72 4.63
N GLY A 229 -17.09 -9.74 5.28
CA GLY A 229 -15.65 -9.53 5.35
C GLY A 229 -15.23 -9.18 6.77
N LEU A 230 -14.04 -9.61 7.17
CA LEU A 230 -13.43 -9.34 8.46
C LEU A 230 -11.95 -9.06 8.28
N ARG A 231 -11.45 -8.03 8.93
CA ARG A 231 -10.01 -7.74 9.07
C ARG A 231 -9.72 -7.51 10.55
N LEU A 232 -8.68 -8.17 11.02
CA LEU A 232 -8.10 -7.98 12.34
C LEU A 232 -6.66 -7.50 12.16
N HIS A 233 -6.30 -6.49 12.91
CA HIS A 233 -4.93 -5.97 12.93
C HIS A 233 -4.47 -5.79 14.37
N GLY A 234 -3.21 -6.09 14.64
CA GLY A 234 -2.59 -5.89 15.94
C GLY A 234 -1.16 -5.39 15.79
N MET A 235 -0.76 -4.50 16.70
CA MET A 235 0.60 -3.95 16.78
C MET A 235 1.09 -3.98 18.23
N TYR A 236 2.36 -4.32 18.39
CA TYR A 236 3.09 -4.18 19.63
C TYR A 236 4.47 -3.59 19.39
N THR A 237 4.82 -2.57 20.13
CA THR A 237 6.14 -1.91 20.04
C THR A 237 6.64 -1.60 21.45
N LYS A 238 7.90 -1.94 21.72
CA LYS A 238 8.55 -1.65 22.99
C LYS A 238 10.01 -1.28 22.76
N GLY A 239 10.47 -0.21 23.38
CA GLY A 239 11.87 0.19 23.37
C GLY A 239 12.31 0.74 24.71
N GLY A 240 13.60 0.66 24.98
CA GLY A 240 14.26 1.28 26.11
C GLY A 240 14.62 2.74 25.83
N ASP A 241 15.49 3.28 26.67
CA ASP A 241 15.95 4.65 26.53
C ASP A 241 16.86 4.83 25.31
N TYR A 242 16.76 5.98 24.66
CA TYR A 242 17.58 6.34 23.50
C TYR A 242 19.00 6.69 23.88
N HIS A 243 19.92 6.35 23.00
CA HIS A 243 21.35 6.62 23.15
C HIS A 243 21.79 7.70 22.16
N THR A 244 22.51 8.68 22.64
CA THR A 244 23.32 9.58 21.82
C THR A 244 24.74 9.01 21.69
N ALA A 245 25.63 9.69 21.00
CA ALA A 245 27.02 9.28 20.93
C ALA A 245 27.71 9.29 22.32
N ASP A 246 27.30 10.20 23.20
CA ASP A 246 27.98 10.49 24.46
C ASP A 246 27.22 10.04 25.70
N TYR A 247 25.90 9.95 25.67
CA TYR A 247 25.09 9.64 26.86
C TYR A 247 23.74 8.99 26.50
N VAL A 248 23.08 8.44 27.51
CA VAL A 248 21.73 7.89 27.42
C VAL A 248 20.70 8.96 27.77
N LEU A 249 19.70 9.10 26.94
CA LEU A 249 18.55 9.96 27.21
C LEU A 249 17.59 9.24 28.15
N ASN A 250 17.82 9.36 29.42
CA ASN A 250 17.02 8.70 30.45
C ASN A 250 15.55 9.10 30.36
N ASN A 251 14.64 8.16 30.67
CA ASN A 251 13.20 8.35 30.60
C ASN A 251 12.69 8.66 29.21
N THR A 252 13.21 7.96 28.19
CA THR A 252 12.71 8.02 26.80
C THR A 252 12.16 6.70 26.31
N GLY A 253 12.12 5.69 27.17
CA GLY A 253 11.56 4.38 26.84
C GLY A 253 10.07 4.46 26.52
N TYR A 254 9.60 3.52 25.69
CA TYR A 254 8.22 3.50 25.23
C TYR A 254 7.64 2.08 25.15
N ASN A 255 6.33 2.02 25.25
CA ASN A 255 5.56 0.79 25.03
C ASN A 255 4.22 1.16 24.40
N THR A 256 3.90 0.54 23.26
CA THR A 256 2.65 0.77 22.53
C THR A 256 2.00 -0.57 22.20
N ILE A 257 0.72 -0.66 22.42
CA ILE A 257 -0.12 -1.79 21.98
C ILE A 257 -1.35 -1.25 21.28
N SER A 258 -1.68 -1.83 20.15
CA SER A 258 -2.86 -1.51 19.39
C SER A 258 -3.54 -2.77 18.89
N PHE A 259 -4.85 -2.71 18.82
CA PHE A 259 -5.68 -3.73 18.20
C PHE A 259 -6.85 -3.05 17.49
N SER A 260 -7.11 -3.46 16.25
CA SER A 260 -8.28 -3.00 15.50
C SER A 260 -9.00 -4.16 14.82
N ALA A 261 -10.31 -3.99 14.66
CA ALA A 261 -11.18 -4.94 13.97
C ALA A 261 -12.11 -4.16 13.04
N LEU A 262 -12.17 -4.59 11.79
CA LEU A 262 -13.10 -4.10 10.79
C LEU A 262 -13.96 -5.27 10.30
N ALA A 263 -15.25 -5.25 10.59
CA ALA A 263 -16.22 -6.22 10.09
C ALA A 263 -17.15 -5.54 9.10
N GLY A 264 -17.54 -6.22 8.05
CA GLY A 264 -18.39 -5.66 7.02
C GLY A 264 -19.36 -6.66 6.42
N TRP A 265 -20.49 -6.12 5.97
CA TRP A 265 -21.49 -6.83 5.19
C TRP A 265 -21.87 -6.00 3.96
N GLN A 266 -21.83 -6.63 2.79
CA GLN A 266 -22.14 -6.00 1.52
C GLN A 266 -23.36 -6.66 0.88
N GLY A 267 -24.48 -5.94 0.86
CA GLY A 267 -25.68 -6.32 0.14
C GLY A 267 -25.77 -5.64 -1.23
N ARG A 268 -26.85 -5.91 -1.96
CA ARG A 268 -27.04 -5.34 -3.32
C ARG A 268 -27.16 -3.81 -3.34
N LYS A 269 -27.74 -3.20 -2.30
CA LYS A 269 -28.02 -1.75 -2.24
C LYS A 269 -27.42 -1.08 -1.02
N LEU A 270 -26.90 -1.83 -0.08
CA LEU A 270 -26.40 -1.33 1.20
C LEU A 270 -25.11 -2.07 1.56
N THR A 271 -24.13 -1.32 2.03
CA THR A 271 -22.94 -1.83 2.68
C THR A 271 -22.93 -1.31 4.10
N ALA A 272 -22.72 -2.19 5.06
CA ALA A 272 -22.57 -1.86 6.46
C ALA A 272 -21.19 -2.30 6.95
N THR A 273 -20.50 -1.42 7.66
CA THR A 273 -19.18 -1.71 8.26
C THR A 273 -19.19 -1.30 9.71
N LEU A 274 -18.54 -2.10 10.54
CA LEU A 274 -18.26 -1.81 11.94
C LEU A 274 -16.76 -1.80 12.15
N PHE A 275 -16.24 -0.65 12.58
CA PHE A 275 -14.84 -0.47 12.94
C PHE A 275 -14.72 -0.27 14.45
N SER A 276 -13.76 -0.97 15.05
CA SER A 276 -13.42 -0.82 16.47
C SER A 276 -11.90 -0.83 16.60
N SER A 277 -11.35 0.05 17.43
CA SER A 277 -9.92 0.07 17.71
C SER A 277 -9.65 0.40 19.17
N ILE A 278 -8.58 -0.19 19.69
CA ILE A 278 -8.02 0.11 21.01
C ILE A 278 -6.57 0.47 20.79
N TYR A 279 -6.15 1.58 21.36
CA TYR A 279 -4.78 2.05 21.31
C TYR A 279 -4.32 2.44 22.71
N TYR A 280 -3.19 1.90 23.11
CA TYR A 280 -2.56 2.23 24.39
C TYR A 280 -1.09 2.53 24.15
N GLN A 281 -0.63 3.68 24.63
CA GLN A 281 0.75 4.10 24.56
C GLN A 281 1.23 4.60 25.91
N ARG A 282 2.40 4.16 26.30
CA ARG A 282 3.18 4.71 27.40
C ARG A 282 4.52 5.16 26.85
N SER A 283 4.82 6.44 26.99
CA SER A 283 6.07 7.02 26.51
C SER A 283 6.71 7.82 27.64
N GLY A 284 7.99 7.64 27.80
CA GLY A 284 8.79 8.50 28.66
C GLY A 284 9.08 9.83 27.96
N ILE A 285 9.18 10.88 28.72
CA ILE A 285 9.54 12.24 28.25
C ILE A 285 10.83 12.63 28.93
N TYR A 286 11.83 12.98 28.14
CA TYR A 286 13.09 13.50 28.63
C TYR A 286 12.91 14.96 29.07
N TYR A 287 13.19 15.23 30.34
CA TYR A 287 13.31 16.58 30.85
C TYR A 287 14.78 16.85 31.15
N ALA A 288 15.40 17.74 30.39
CA ALA A 288 16.71 18.24 30.76
C ALA A 288 16.58 18.94 32.11
N SER A 289 17.08 18.34 33.16
CA SER A 289 17.26 19.08 34.44
C SER A 289 18.14 20.27 34.09
N LYS A 290 17.67 21.48 34.42
CA LYS A 290 18.51 22.66 34.34
C LYS A 290 19.74 22.39 35.23
N ILE A 291 20.90 22.30 34.58
CA ILE A 291 22.20 22.32 35.24
C ILE A 291 22.43 23.69 35.82
#